data_4e6aebc36ed0d65ea1f89ea0237c31c1
#
_entry.id   4e6aebc36ed0d65ea1f89ea0237c31c1
#
_cell.length_a   1.000
_cell.length_b   1.000
_cell.length_c   1.000
_cell.angle_alpha   90.00
_cell.angle_beta   90.00
_cell.angle_gamma   90.00
#
_symmetry.space_group_name_H-M   'P 1'
#
loop_
_entity.id
_entity.type
_entity.pdbx_description
1 polymer ?
#
loop_
_entity_poly.entity_id
_entity_poly.type
_entity_poly.pdbx_seq_one_letter_code
_entity_poly.pdbx_strand_id
1 'polypeptide(L)'
;MTEPTWTRERLQRLVLREVGDYRIIVVSNRQPYIHELVEGQLQYAFPSGGLTTAIDPLMQECGGTWVAYGGGKGDRYAVDEKNRIMVPPDDPAYTLRLVWLTEQEEQGYYYGFSNAALWPLSHNAFIEPVFEQTDWETYQSVNQEFARQVIDEIDGRPAAVFIQDYHLALLPRMLREADPDVIIGQFWHIPWPNYEIFRICPWQDELLNGLLGNDMLGFHIGDHCDNFMEAASRILGSRVHQEYSLVYHRSEPTLVRPFPISVDFDQIDADARSSEVTDEMGRLTDEMDLGGKLVGLGIDRIDYTKGIPHRIRAIGRFLEFHPEYIGRMVFIQAGVMSRININAYQQLAEQIETLLEEVNGRFGTDNWQPIIYIPTDLPNVTLMALRRLARFCVVSSLHDGMNLVAKEYVASRFDEDGVLILSPFTGAAHELTEALIVNPYAVEQFAEAIYHAAVMPAEERRDRMAAMRAVVQENNIYKWAARSLVDMMQVGRRARRPIRSF
;
A
#
# COMPACT_ATOMS: atom_id res chain seq x y z
N MET A 1 -5.13 21.68 -23.65
CA MET A 1 -5.10 22.32 -22.33
C MET A 1 -4.86 21.18 -21.34
N THR A 2 -3.70 21.13 -20.72
CA THR A 2 -3.40 20.19 -19.66
C THR A 2 -4.39 20.41 -18.51
N GLU A 3 -5.02 19.35 -18.02
CA GLU A 3 -5.85 19.47 -16.80
C GLU A 3 -4.98 20.06 -15.67
N PRO A 4 -5.52 20.98 -14.87
CA PRO A 4 -4.74 21.52 -13.74
C PRO A 4 -4.43 20.39 -12.76
N THR A 5 -3.22 20.39 -12.21
CA THR A 5 -2.74 19.41 -11.22
C THR A 5 -3.73 19.29 -10.06
N TRP A 6 -3.92 18.08 -9.57
CA TRP A 6 -4.72 17.83 -8.40
C TRP A 6 -3.98 18.25 -7.13
N THR A 7 -4.65 19.08 -6.32
CA THR A 7 -4.14 19.56 -5.02
C THR A 7 -5.14 19.19 -3.92
N ARG A 8 -4.72 19.34 -2.66
CA ARG A 8 -5.56 19.15 -1.48
C ARG A 8 -6.83 20.04 -1.54
N GLU A 9 -6.69 21.32 -1.89
CA GLU A 9 -7.80 22.27 -1.98
C GLU A 9 -8.77 21.92 -3.12
N ARG A 10 -8.25 21.38 -4.23
CA ARG A 10 -9.09 20.91 -5.34
C ARG A 10 -9.90 19.70 -4.92
N LEU A 11 -9.29 18.75 -4.21
CA LEU A 11 -9.97 17.59 -3.64
C LEU A 11 -11.07 18.04 -2.67
N GLN A 12 -10.78 18.94 -1.74
CA GLN A 12 -11.73 19.48 -0.78
C GLN A 12 -12.98 20.06 -1.45
N ARG A 13 -12.81 20.94 -2.45
CA ARG A 13 -13.94 21.49 -3.21
C ARG A 13 -14.78 20.44 -3.92
N LEU A 14 -14.12 19.38 -4.44
CA LEU A 14 -14.80 18.28 -5.08
C LEU A 14 -15.63 17.50 -4.05
N VAL A 15 -15.05 17.16 -2.93
CA VAL A 15 -15.70 16.41 -1.85
C VAL A 15 -16.94 17.12 -1.35
N LEU A 16 -16.84 18.41 -0.99
CA LEU A 16 -17.98 19.20 -0.54
C LEU A 16 -19.13 19.20 -1.55
N ARG A 17 -18.82 19.17 -2.85
CA ARG A 17 -19.83 19.10 -3.91
C ARG A 17 -20.43 17.72 -4.08
N GLU A 18 -19.58 16.68 -4.11
CA GLU A 18 -20.01 15.31 -4.44
C GLU A 18 -20.60 14.57 -3.23
N VAL A 19 -20.11 14.83 -2.04
CA VAL A 19 -20.63 14.20 -0.82
C VAL A 19 -21.96 14.85 -0.39
N GLY A 20 -22.03 16.19 -0.39
CA GLY A 20 -23.22 16.92 0.04
C GLY A 20 -23.61 16.59 1.49
N ASP A 21 -24.86 16.16 1.69
CA ASP A 21 -25.40 15.84 3.02
C ASP A 21 -25.04 14.42 3.53
N TYR A 22 -24.28 13.63 2.76
CA TYR A 22 -23.87 12.30 3.17
C TYR A 22 -22.74 12.38 4.21
N ARG A 23 -22.87 11.62 5.28
CA ARG A 23 -21.77 11.42 6.23
C ARG A 23 -20.71 10.49 5.63
N ILE A 24 -19.46 10.93 5.61
CA ILE A 24 -18.35 10.07 5.21
C ILE A 24 -17.92 9.18 6.38
N ILE A 25 -17.81 7.89 6.12
CA ILE A 25 -17.24 6.91 7.06
C ILE A 25 -16.15 6.14 6.33
N VAL A 26 -14.90 6.29 6.79
CA VAL A 26 -13.78 5.45 6.32
C VAL A 26 -13.64 4.27 7.27
N VAL A 27 -13.36 3.09 6.72
CA VAL A 27 -13.16 1.88 7.52
C VAL A 27 -11.88 1.18 7.09
N SER A 28 -10.97 0.91 8.02
CA SER A 28 -9.72 0.20 7.73
C SER A 28 -9.25 -0.63 8.91
N ASN A 29 -8.39 -1.62 8.66
CA ASN A 29 -7.74 -2.36 9.75
C ASN A 29 -6.77 -1.46 10.54
N ARG A 30 -5.99 -0.60 9.87
CA ARG A 30 -5.03 0.29 10.52
C ARG A 30 -5.65 1.64 10.84
N GLN A 31 -5.36 2.15 12.03
CA GLN A 31 -5.73 3.49 12.46
C GLN A 31 -4.70 4.54 11.96
N PRO A 32 -5.14 5.80 11.74
CA PRO A 32 -4.25 6.88 11.29
C PRO A 32 -3.37 7.47 12.40
N TYR A 33 -3.80 7.39 13.66
CA TYR A 33 -3.08 7.89 14.83
C TYR A 33 -3.04 6.80 15.89
N ILE A 34 -1.84 6.43 16.33
CA ILE A 34 -1.60 5.41 17.37
C ILE A 34 -1.19 6.16 18.63
N HIS A 35 -1.87 5.88 19.75
CA HIS A 35 -1.52 6.44 21.04
C HIS A 35 -0.70 5.45 21.84
N GLU A 36 0.42 5.91 22.38
CA GLU A 36 1.34 5.14 23.22
C GLU A 36 1.48 5.80 24.59
N LEU A 37 1.77 4.97 25.59
CA LEU A 37 2.11 5.45 26.93
C LEU A 37 3.64 5.45 27.07
N VAL A 38 4.25 6.62 27.02
CA VAL A 38 5.69 6.80 27.21
C VAL A 38 5.91 7.50 28.55
N GLU A 39 6.59 6.82 29.48
CA GLU A 39 6.84 7.35 30.84
C GLU A 39 5.55 7.82 31.58
N GLY A 40 4.41 7.16 31.29
CA GLY A 40 3.12 7.53 31.87
C GLY A 40 2.42 8.73 31.24
N GLN A 41 2.99 9.30 30.17
CA GLN A 41 2.37 10.34 29.36
C GLN A 41 1.83 9.75 28.06
N LEU A 42 0.66 10.21 27.66
CA LEU A 42 0.04 9.86 26.41
C LEU A 42 0.74 10.62 25.28
N GLN A 43 1.36 9.91 24.36
CA GLN A 43 1.94 10.42 23.13
C GLN A 43 1.26 9.78 21.95
N TYR A 44 1.32 10.41 20.79
CA TYR A 44 0.80 9.81 19.56
C TYR A 44 1.88 9.70 18.48
N ALA A 45 1.72 8.69 17.63
CA ALA A 45 2.52 8.51 16.44
C ALA A 45 1.61 8.42 15.22
N PHE A 46 2.07 9.00 14.12
CA PHE A 46 1.46 8.83 12.81
C PHE A 46 2.17 7.64 12.14
N PRO A 47 1.49 6.48 11.94
CA PRO A 47 2.15 5.32 11.37
C PRO A 47 2.53 5.58 9.91
N SER A 48 3.76 5.26 9.56
CA SER A 48 4.22 5.28 8.17
C SER A 48 3.40 4.26 7.35
N GLY A 49 2.73 4.73 6.29
CA GLY A 49 1.97 3.83 5.42
C GLY A 49 1.17 4.57 4.37
N GLY A 50 1.22 4.09 3.13
CA GLY A 50 0.56 4.73 1.99
C GLY A 50 -0.95 4.93 2.18
N LEU A 51 -1.63 4.03 2.89
CA LEU A 51 -3.06 4.14 3.15
C LEU A 51 -3.42 5.35 4.01
N THR A 52 -2.76 5.51 5.16
CA THR A 52 -3.04 6.61 6.09
C THR A 52 -2.65 7.95 5.47
N THR A 53 -1.50 8.02 4.83
CA THR A 53 -1.04 9.21 4.10
C THR A 53 -2.01 9.61 2.97
N ALA A 54 -2.70 8.65 2.36
CA ALA A 54 -3.65 8.88 1.29
C ALA A 54 -5.00 9.42 1.77
N ILE A 55 -5.51 8.90 2.88
CA ILE A 55 -6.91 9.11 3.32
C ILE A 55 -7.01 10.16 4.42
N ASP A 56 -5.99 10.29 5.27
CA ASP A 56 -6.02 11.26 6.36
C ASP A 56 -6.23 12.72 5.89
N PRO A 57 -5.56 13.22 4.84
CA PRO A 57 -5.87 14.54 4.28
C PRO A 57 -7.32 14.67 3.79
N LEU A 58 -7.88 13.59 3.21
CA LEU A 58 -9.29 13.58 2.80
C LEU A 58 -10.20 13.75 4.02
N MET A 59 -9.97 13.01 5.09
CA MET A 59 -10.77 13.07 6.31
C MET A 59 -10.64 14.39 7.04
N GLN A 60 -9.46 14.99 7.07
CA GLN A 60 -9.26 16.32 7.64
C GLN A 60 -10.10 17.39 6.95
N GLU A 61 -10.31 17.26 5.63
CA GLU A 61 -11.09 18.22 4.85
C GLU A 61 -12.60 17.94 4.86
N CYS A 62 -13.00 16.67 4.96
CA CYS A 62 -14.40 16.28 4.89
C CYS A 62 -15.09 16.19 6.25
N GLY A 63 -14.31 16.01 7.30
CA GLY A 63 -14.85 15.55 8.57
C GLY A 63 -15.35 14.10 8.48
N GLY A 64 -16.29 13.73 9.35
CA GLY A 64 -16.87 12.39 9.38
C GLY A 64 -16.23 11.49 10.42
N THR A 65 -16.24 10.17 10.16
CA THR A 65 -15.70 9.18 11.10
C THR A 65 -14.76 8.21 10.40
N TRP A 66 -13.62 7.94 11.02
CA TRP A 66 -12.75 6.84 10.63
C TRP A 66 -12.87 5.71 11.66
N VAL A 67 -13.36 4.54 11.24
CA VAL A 67 -13.49 3.34 12.08
C VAL A 67 -12.28 2.45 11.83
N ALA A 68 -11.51 2.12 12.87
CA ALA A 68 -10.30 1.32 12.74
C ALA A 68 -10.02 0.46 13.98
N TYR A 69 -9.16 -0.57 13.84
CA TYR A 69 -8.67 -1.35 14.96
C TYR A 69 -7.73 -0.52 15.83
N GLY A 70 -7.99 -0.50 17.13
CA GLY A 70 -7.16 0.18 18.14
C GLY A 70 -6.08 -0.75 18.67
N GLY A 71 -4.84 -0.59 18.17
CA GLY A 71 -3.70 -1.44 18.52
C GLY A 71 -2.65 -0.77 19.41
N GLY A 72 -2.75 0.54 19.67
CA GLY A 72 -1.81 1.28 20.51
C GLY A 72 -2.06 1.05 22.01
N LYS A 73 -0.98 0.93 22.78
CA LYS A 73 -1.08 0.71 24.24
C LYS A 73 -1.75 1.86 24.99
N GLY A 74 -1.71 3.07 24.42
CA GLY A 74 -2.32 4.27 24.95
C GLY A 74 -3.75 4.51 24.44
N ASP A 75 -4.20 3.83 23.40
CA ASP A 75 -5.47 4.10 22.73
C ASP A 75 -6.69 4.05 23.65
N ARG A 76 -6.73 3.05 24.55
CA ARG A 76 -7.82 2.90 25.54
C ARG A 76 -7.93 4.06 26.53
N TYR A 77 -6.86 4.81 26.74
CA TYR A 77 -6.83 5.97 27.62
C TYR A 77 -7.14 7.28 26.88
N ALA A 78 -7.08 7.25 25.55
CA ALA A 78 -7.29 8.41 24.68
C ALA A 78 -8.75 8.60 24.27
N VAL A 79 -9.57 7.56 24.30
CA VAL A 79 -10.94 7.56 23.79
C VAL A 79 -12.00 7.83 24.87
N ASP A 80 -13.16 8.30 24.42
CA ASP A 80 -14.37 8.44 25.24
C ASP A 80 -15.09 7.10 25.50
N GLU A 81 -16.23 7.14 26.20
CA GLU A 81 -17.07 5.98 26.52
C GLU A 81 -17.64 5.25 25.28
N LYS A 82 -17.64 5.91 24.11
CA LYS A 82 -18.05 5.37 22.82
C LYS A 82 -16.88 4.95 21.93
N ASN A 83 -15.68 4.85 22.51
CA ASN A 83 -14.43 4.54 21.83
C ASN A 83 -14.06 5.55 20.73
N ARG A 84 -14.36 6.82 20.91
CA ARG A 84 -14.12 7.91 19.96
C ARG A 84 -13.09 8.89 20.48
N ILE A 85 -12.30 9.44 19.58
CA ILE A 85 -11.40 10.56 19.82
C ILE A 85 -11.39 11.47 18.60
N MET A 86 -11.26 12.77 18.82
CA MET A 86 -11.07 13.73 17.73
C MET A 86 -9.61 13.78 17.30
N VAL A 87 -9.36 13.70 15.99
CA VAL A 87 -8.01 13.70 15.40
C VAL A 87 -7.97 14.64 14.18
N PRO A 88 -6.77 15.16 13.77
CA PRO A 88 -5.44 15.01 14.42
C PRO A 88 -5.44 15.54 15.86
N PRO A 89 -4.57 15.05 16.76
CA PRO A 89 -4.55 15.53 18.14
C PRO A 89 -4.26 17.03 18.29
N ASP A 90 -3.44 17.60 17.40
CA ASP A 90 -3.05 19.02 17.43
C ASP A 90 -4.05 19.95 16.73
N ASP A 91 -4.81 19.44 15.75
CA ASP A 91 -5.82 20.20 15.00
C ASP A 91 -7.04 19.32 14.67
N PRO A 92 -7.92 19.09 15.66
CA PRO A 92 -9.03 18.14 15.53
C PRO A 92 -9.99 18.45 14.39
N ALA A 93 -10.09 17.56 13.39
CA ALA A 93 -10.88 17.74 12.19
C ALA A 93 -11.96 16.67 12.00
N TYR A 94 -11.73 15.42 12.47
CA TYR A 94 -12.68 14.33 12.31
C TYR A 94 -12.65 13.35 13.50
N THR A 95 -13.61 12.46 13.57
CA THR A 95 -13.72 11.45 14.63
C THR A 95 -12.97 10.17 14.23
N LEU A 96 -12.04 9.70 15.06
CA LEU A 96 -11.52 8.35 15.03
C LEU A 96 -12.31 7.49 16.01
N ARG A 97 -12.92 6.40 15.53
CA ARG A 97 -13.61 5.41 16.35
C ARG A 97 -12.83 4.11 16.36
N LEU A 98 -12.44 3.63 17.54
CA LEU A 98 -11.62 2.44 17.69
C LEU A 98 -12.46 1.19 17.96
N VAL A 99 -12.14 0.13 17.24
CA VAL A 99 -12.66 -1.23 17.44
C VAL A 99 -11.62 -2.01 18.24
N TRP A 100 -12.05 -2.67 19.29
CA TRP A 100 -11.18 -3.45 20.15
C TRP A 100 -11.23 -4.91 19.74
N LEU A 101 -10.07 -5.51 19.56
CA LEU A 101 -9.92 -6.94 19.36
C LEU A 101 -9.19 -7.53 20.57
N THR A 102 -9.54 -8.76 20.91
CA THR A 102 -8.76 -9.59 21.82
C THR A 102 -7.52 -10.12 21.10
N GLU A 103 -6.52 -10.55 21.82
CA GLU A 103 -5.32 -11.19 21.26
C GLU A 103 -5.69 -12.41 20.39
N GLN A 104 -6.68 -13.19 20.79
CA GLN A 104 -7.17 -14.33 20.02
C GLN A 104 -7.84 -13.90 18.71
N GLU A 105 -8.63 -12.83 18.71
CA GLU A 105 -9.24 -12.27 17.52
C GLU A 105 -8.18 -11.69 16.58
N GLU A 106 -7.19 -10.97 17.09
CA GLU A 106 -6.08 -10.48 16.28
C GLU A 106 -5.29 -11.64 15.66
N GLN A 107 -5.03 -12.70 16.43
CA GLN A 107 -4.32 -13.87 15.93
C GLN A 107 -5.08 -14.55 14.78
N GLY A 108 -6.36 -14.85 14.91
CA GLY A 108 -7.13 -15.55 13.86
C GLY A 108 -7.47 -14.65 12.68
N TYR A 109 -7.88 -13.41 12.94
CA TYR A 109 -8.29 -12.47 11.90
C TYR A 109 -7.11 -11.89 11.12
N TYR A 110 -6.12 -11.29 11.82
CA TYR A 110 -5.03 -10.58 11.18
C TYR A 110 -3.90 -11.53 10.77
N TYR A 111 -3.31 -12.26 11.72
CA TYR A 111 -2.19 -13.16 11.41
C TYR A 111 -2.65 -14.40 10.65
N GLY A 112 -3.77 -15.00 11.02
CA GLY A 112 -4.36 -16.18 10.39
C GLY A 112 -4.96 -15.87 9.03
N PHE A 113 -6.27 -15.64 8.96
CA PHE A 113 -6.95 -15.59 7.66
C PHE A 113 -6.47 -14.47 6.74
N SER A 114 -6.23 -13.26 7.27
CA SER A 114 -5.77 -12.15 6.42
C SER A 114 -4.36 -12.37 5.87
N ASN A 115 -3.39 -12.79 6.71
CA ASN A 115 -1.98 -12.77 6.34
C ASN A 115 -1.35 -14.15 6.12
N ALA A 116 -1.90 -15.23 6.66
CA ALA A 116 -1.45 -16.58 6.34
C ALA A 116 -2.28 -17.23 5.21
N ALA A 117 -3.50 -16.74 4.92
CA ALA A 117 -4.33 -17.24 3.82
C ALA A 117 -4.47 -16.24 2.66
N LEU A 118 -5.15 -15.09 2.85
CA LEU A 118 -5.46 -14.15 1.74
C LEU A 118 -4.21 -13.48 1.15
N TRP A 119 -3.24 -13.14 1.96
CA TRP A 119 -2.02 -12.47 1.49
C TRP A 119 -1.22 -13.33 0.50
N PRO A 120 -0.79 -14.59 0.83
CA PRO A 120 -0.07 -15.43 -0.12
C PRO A 120 -0.93 -15.83 -1.33
N LEU A 121 -2.23 -16.10 -1.13
CA LEU A 121 -3.17 -16.39 -2.20
C LEU A 121 -3.22 -15.25 -3.24
N SER A 122 -3.35 -14.01 -2.76
CA SER A 122 -3.51 -12.83 -3.62
C SER A 122 -2.22 -12.48 -4.36
N HIS A 123 -1.06 -12.65 -3.72
CA HIS A 123 0.24 -12.32 -4.33
C HIS A 123 0.83 -13.43 -5.20
N ASN A 124 0.20 -14.61 -5.26
CA ASN A 124 0.73 -15.74 -6.03
C ASN A 124 2.24 -15.97 -5.76
N ALA A 125 2.63 -15.89 -4.50
CA ALA A 125 4.04 -15.82 -4.08
C ALA A 125 4.72 -17.19 -3.93
N PHE A 126 4.10 -18.26 -4.40
CA PHE A 126 4.53 -19.67 -4.23
C PHE A 126 4.72 -20.08 -2.75
N ILE A 127 4.08 -19.34 -1.86
CA ILE A 127 3.92 -19.72 -0.44
C ILE A 127 2.52 -20.33 -0.32
N GLU A 128 2.43 -21.50 0.26
CA GLU A 128 1.15 -22.18 0.44
C GLU A 128 0.24 -21.39 1.39
N PRO A 129 -0.97 -20.99 0.95
CA PRO A 129 -1.94 -20.36 1.83
C PRO A 129 -2.42 -21.33 2.91
N VAL A 130 -2.51 -20.87 4.14
CA VAL A 130 -3.00 -21.68 5.28
C VAL A 130 -4.47 -21.37 5.50
N PHE A 131 -5.34 -22.37 5.30
CA PHE A 131 -6.78 -22.25 5.46
C PHE A 131 -7.25 -23.00 6.71
N GLU A 132 -7.35 -22.29 7.85
CA GLU A 132 -7.86 -22.83 9.09
C GLU A 132 -9.30 -22.37 9.34
N GLN A 133 -10.19 -23.30 9.69
CA GLN A 133 -11.61 -23.01 9.95
C GLN A 133 -11.79 -22.00 11.08
N THR A 134 -10.99 -22.11 12.13
CA THR A 134 -11.05 -21.19 13.30
C THR A 134 -10.64 -19.77 12.93
N ASP A 135 -9.66 -19.61 12.04
CA ASP A 135 -9.23 -18.29 11.56
C ASP A 135 -10.31 -17.64 10.68
N TRP A 136 -10.97 -18.45 9.85
CA TRP A 136 -12.11 -18.00 9.06
C TRP A 136 -13.28 -17.54 9.94
N GLU A 137 -13.67 -18.33 10.94
CA GLU A 137 -14.72 -17.97 11.89
C GLU A 137 -14.38 -16.68 12.65
N THR A 138 -13.12 -16.50 13.02
CA THR A 138 -12.64 -15.27 13.66
C THR A 138 -12.69 -14.09 12.68
N TYR A 139 -12.30 -14.29 11.42
CA TYR A 139 -12.41 -13.26 10.38
C TYR A 139 -13.86 -12.82 10.17
N GLN A 140 -14.82 -13.75 10.17
CA GLN A 140 -16.25 -13.43 10.08
C GLN A 140 -16.71 -12.61 11.31
N SER A 141 -16.35 -13.05 12.53
CA SER A 141 -16.71 -12.37 13.77
C SER A 141 -16.18 -10.94 13.85
N VAL A 142 -14.93 -10.72 13.45
CA VAL A 142 -14.33 -9.39 13.43
C VAL A 142 -15.00 -8.49 12.38
N ASN A 143 -15.30 -9.01 11.18
CA ASN A 143 -16.05 -8.26 10.18
C ASN A 143 -17.47 -7.89 10.69
N GLN A 144 -18.14 -8.76 11.46
CA GLN A 144 -19.42 -8.45 12.10
C GLN A 144 -19.28 -7.35 13.15
N GLU A 145 -18.20 -7.35 13.94
CA GLU A 145 -17.96 -6.29 14.92
C GLU A 145 -17.72 -4.94 14.23
N PHE A 146 -16.92 -4.90 13.16
CA PHE A 146 -16.77 -3.69 12.35
C PHE A 146 -18.11 -3.23 11.76
N ALA A 147 -18.94 -4.15 11.25
CA ALA A 147 -20.26 -3.82 10.72
C ALA A 147 -21.14 -3.15 11.79
N ARG A 148 -21.17 -3.70 13.02
CA ARG A 148 -21.92 -3.13 14.14
C ARG A 148 -21.48 -1.71 14.47
N GLN A 149 -20.15 -1.47 14.51
CA GLN A 149 -19.60 -0.15 14.78
C GLN A 149 -19.93 0.87 13.67
N VAL A 150 -19.86 0.44 12.41
CA VAL A 150 -20.20 1.31 11.26
C VAL A 150 -21.69 1.64 11.24
N ILE A 151 -22.57 0.69 11.48
CA ILE A 151 -24.02 0.90 11.56
C ILE A 151 -24.36 1.90 12.67
N ASP A 152 -23.72 1.78 13.82
CA ASP A 152 -23.83 2.74 14.91
C ASP A 152 -23.41 4.17 14.48
N GLU A 153 -22.37 4.29 13.65
CA GLU A 153 -21.93 5.59 13.12
C GLU A 153 -22.86 6.15 12.04
N ILE A 154 -23.49 5.29 11.24
CA ILE A 154 -24.50 5.70 10.25
C ILE A 154 -25.68 6.36 10.98
N ASP A 155 -26.17 5.78 12.08
CA ASP A 155 -27.20 6.35 12.96
C ASP A 155 -28.48 6.80 12.17
N GLY A 156 -28.86 5.99 11.18
CA GLY A 156 -30.05 6.24 10.32
C GLY A 156 -29.94 7.47 9.41
N ARG A 157 -28.77 8.04 9.21
CA ARG A 157 -28.53 9.20 8.34
C ARG A 157 -27.94 8.75 7.00
N PRO A 158 -28.15 9.52 5.91
CA PRO A 158 -27.47 9.24 4.66
C PRO A 158 -25.96 9.16 4.86
N ALA A 159 -25.35 8.04 4.48
CA ALA A 159 -23.92 7.80 4.67
C ALA A 159 -23.27 7.19 3.43
N ALA A 160 -21.98 7.50 3.27
CA ALA A 160 -21.09 6.90 2.30
C ALA A 160 -19.92 6.27 3.03
N VAL A 161 -19.80 4.94 2.93
CA VAL A 161 -18.80 4.15 3.62
C VAL A 161 -17.71 3.76 2.63
N PHE A 162 -16.46 4.16 2.91
CA PHE A 162 -15.29 3.82 2.09
C PHE A 162 -14.37 2.85 2.83
N ILE A 163 -14.48 1.58 2.47
CA ILE A 163 -13.78 0.46 3.12
C ILE A 163 -12.40 0.29 2.47
N GLN A 164 -11.40 0.01 3.29
CA GLN A 164 -10.03 -0.16 2.85
C GLN A 164 -9.52 -1.57 3.08
N ASP A 165 -9.03 -2.16 1.99
CA ASP A 165 -8.22 -3.37 1.94
C ASP A 165 -8.98 -4.69 2.22
N TYR A 166 -8.25 -5.80 2.11
CA TYR A 166 -8.71 -7.20 2.12
C TYR A 166 -9.14 -7.72 3.50
N HIS A 167 -8.80 -7.01 4.55
CA HIS A 167 -9.16 -7.40 5.92
C HIS A 167 -10.67 -7.40 6.17
N LEU A 168 -11.42 -6.65 5.38
CA LEU A 168 -12.85 -6.39 5.58
C LEU A 168 -13.70 -6.79 4.37
N ALA A 169 -13.38 -7.94 3.75
CA ALA A 169 -14.05 -8.39 2.52
C ALA A 169 -15.55 -8.76 2.72
N LEU A 170 -15.96 -9.09 3.95
CA LEU A 170 -17.36 -9.43 4.24
C LEU A 170 -18.21 -8.23 4.65
N LEU A 171 -17.55 -7.16 5.08
CA LEU A 171 -18.21 -5.95 5.61
C LEU A 171 -19.20 -5.32 4.63
N PRO A 172 -18.94 -5.19 3.32
CA PRO A 172 -19.89 -4.54 2.40
C PRO A 172 -21.25 -5.24 2.36
N ARG A 173 -21.28 -6.58 2.32
CA ARG A 173 -22.53 -7.33 2.31
C ARG A 173 -23.30 -7.16 3.62
N MET A 174 -22.62 -7.19 4.75
CA MET A 174 -23.23 -6.99 6.07
C MET A 174 -23.87 -5.60 6.19
N LEU A 175 -23.19 -4.56 5.70
CA LEU A 175 -23.74 -3.20 5.68
C LEU A 175 -24.94 -3.08 4.72
N ARG A 176 -24.85 -3.68 3.54
CA ARG A 176 -25.93 -3.66 2.54
C ARG A 176 -27.21 -4.33 3.03
N GLU A 177 -27.07 -5.43 3.78
CA GLU A 177 -28.19 -6.15 4.37
C GLU A 177 -28.81 -5.38 5.54
N ALA A 178 -28.02 -4.63 6.30
CA ALA A 178 -28.48 -3.82 7.41
C ALA A 178 -29.11 -2.50 6.97
N ASP A 179 -28.57 -1.85 5.96
CA ASP A 179 -29.05 -0.58 5.39
C ASP A 179 -28.88 -0.60 3.85
N PRO A 180 -29.97 -0.89 3.12
CA PRO A 180 -29.96 -0.92 1.65
C PRO A 180 -29.62 0.44 1.00
N ASP A 181 -29.79 1.56 1.71
CA ASP A 181 -29.60 2.90 1.16
C ASP A 181 -28.18 3.45 1.36
N VAL A 182 -27.34 2.80 2.17
CA VAL A 182 -25.95 3.23 2.39
C VAL A 182 -25.14 3.09 1.09
N ILE A 183 -24.36 4.13 0.74
CA ILE A 183 -23.41 4.06 -0.38
C ILE A 183 -22.13 3.37 0.12
N ILE A 184 -21.69 2.33 -0.57
CA ILE A 184 -20.52 1.54 -0.14
C ILE A 184 -19.51 1.46 -1.27
N GLY A 185 -18.28 1.89 -1.00
CA GLY A 185 -17.13 1.63 -1.85
C GLY A 185 -16.04 0.91 -1.08
N GLN A 186 -15.32 0.04 -1.76
CA GLN A 186 -14.14 -0.61 -1.19
C GLN A 186 -12.96 -0.50 -2.14
N PHE A 187 -11.79 -0.27 -1.59
CA PHE A 187 -10.54 -0.32 -2.32
C PHE A 187 -9.68 -1.48 -1.81
N TRP A 188 -9.33 -2.39 -2.72
CA TRP A 188 -8.50 -3.56 -2.45
C TRP A 188 -7.05 -3.27 -2.82
N HIS A 189 -6.17 -3.17 -1.82
CA HIS A 189 -4.80 -2.68 -2.00
C HIS A 189 -3.77 -3.72 -2.44
N ILE A 190 -4.12 -4.99 -2.44
CA ILE A 190 -3.25 -6.08 -2.88
C ILE A 190 -3.65 -6.59 -4.26
N PRO A 191 -2.84 -7.40 -4.95
CA PRO A 191 -3.26 -8.02 -6.20
C PRO A 191 -4.54 -8.84 -6.03
N TRP A 192 -5.37 -8.95 -7.07
CA TRP A 192 -6.38 -9.97 -7.15
C TRP A 192 -5.88 -11.08 -8.08
N PRO A 193 -5.80 -12.34 -7.60
CA PRO A 193 -5.25 -13.44 -8.37
C PRO A 193 -6.21 -13.86 -9.49
N ASN A 194 -5.71 -14.59 -10.48
CA ASN A 194 -6.56 -15.18 -11.48
C ASN A 194 -7.49 -16.26 -10.89
N TYR A 195 -8.50 -16.65 -11.65
CA TYR A 195 -9.50 -17.63 -11.22
C TYR A 195 -8.90 -18.95 -10.75
N GLU A 196 -7.88 -19.49 -11.45
CA GLU A 196 -7.29 -20.80 -11.12
C GLU A 196 -6.58 -20.78 -9.74
N ILE A 197 -6.03 -19.65 -9.35
CA ILE A 197 -5.44 -19.46 -8.01
C ILE A 197 -6.54 -19.20 -6.98
N PHE A 198 -7.47 -18.27 -7.27
CA PHE A 198 -8.49 -17.88 -6.29
C PHE A 198 -9.41 -19.04 -5.90
N ARG A 199 -9.74 -19.92 -6.83
CA ARG A 199 -10.65 -21.07 -6.62
C ARG A 199 -10.19 -22.10 -5.58
N ILE A 200 -8.93 -22.05 -5.14
CA ILE A 200 -8.46 -22.94 -4.06
C ILE A 200 -8.93 -22.49 -2.67
N CYS A 201 -9.41 -21.24 -2.54
CA CYS A 201 -9.94 -20.74 -1.28
C CYS A 201 -11.24 -21.47 -0.93
N PRO A 202 -11.33 -22.13 0.25
CA PRO A 202 -12.56 -22.83 0.65
C PRO A 202 -13.79 -21.92 0.76
N TRP A 203 -13.58 -20.64 1.09
CA TRP A 203 -14.65 -19.64 1.31
C TRP A 203 -14.72 -18.61 0.17
N GLN A 204 -14.40 -19.05 -1.04
CA GLN A 204 -14.41 -18.20 -2.24
C GLN A 204 -15.78 -17.56 -2.51
N ASP A 205 -16.86 -18.31 -2.28
CA ASP A 205 -18.24 -17.86 -2.51
C ASP A 205 -18.61 -16.73 -1.55
N GLU A 206 -18.30 -16.89 -0.25
CA GLU A 206 -18.59 -15.93 0.80
C GLU A 206 -17.77 -14.64 0.61
N LEU A 207 -16.48 -14.75 0.25
CA LEU A 207 -15.64 -13.59 -0.03
C LEU A 207 -16.16 -12.78 -1.22
N LEU A 208 -16.47 -13.45 -2.34
CA LEU A 208 -17.02 -12.77 -3.51
C LEU A 208 -18.39 -12.17 -3.23
N ASN A 209 -19.27 -12.90 -2.52
CA ASN A 209 -20.57 -12.37 -2.11
C ASN A 209 -20.43 -11.15 -1.18
N GLY A 210 -19.46 -11.17 -0.28
CA GLY A 210 -19.10 -10.07 0.60
C GLY A 210 -18.73 -8.82 -0.21
N LEU A 211 -17.76 -8.95 -1.10
CA LEU A 211 -17.27 -7.87 -1.95
C LEU A 211 -18.32 -7.33 -2.93
N LEU A 212 -19.22 -8.17 -3.43
CA LEU A 212 -20.33 -7.76 -4.29
C LEU A 212 -21.49 -7.08 -3.53
N GLY A 213 -21.35 -6.80 -2.24
CA GLY A 213 -22.17 -5.86 -1.48
C GLY A 213 -21.84 -4.38 -1.74
N ASN A 214 -20.70 -4.10 -2.38
CA ASN A 214 -20.26 -2.76 -2.73
C ASN A 214 -21.06 -2.15 -3.90
N ASP A 215 -21.18 -0.83 -3.95
CA ASP A 215 -21.54 -0.08 -5.16
C ASP A 215 -20.33 0.06 -6.08
N MET A 216 -19.13 0.24 -5.50
CA MET A 216 -17.87 0.35 -6.21
C MET A 216 -16.78 -0.49 -5.53
N LEU A 217 -16.09 -1.30 -6.31
CA LEU A 217 -14.88 -2.04 -5.90
C LEU A 217 -13.70 -1.58 -6.75
N GLY A 218 -12.68 -1.03 -6.10
CA GLY A 218 -11.49 -0.50 -6.74
C GLY A 218 -10.29 -1.42 -6.57
N PHE A 219 -9.49 -1.54 -7.63
CA PHE A 219 -8.17 -2.18 -7.65
C PHE A 219 -7.12 -1.21 -8.20
N HIS A 220 -5.84 -1.60 -8.20
CA HIS A 220 -4.80 -0.73 -8.75
C HIS A 220 -4.74 -0.75 -10.28
N ILE A 221 -4.89 -1.91 -10.91
CA ILE A 221 -4.70 -2.12 -12.35
C ILE A 221 -5.88 -2.88 -12.97
N GLY A 222 -6.00 -2.77 -14.29
CA GLY A 222 -7.07 -3.42 -15.06
C GLY A 222 -7.09 -4.94 -14.92
N ASP A 223 -5.93 -5.58 -14.94
CA ASP A 223 -5.79 -7.04 -14.83
C ASP A 223 -6.42 -7.59 -13.54
N HIS A 224 -6.29 -6.86 -12.43
CA HIS A 224 -6.93 -7.26 -11.17
C HIS A 224 -8.46 -7.14 -11.24
N CYS A 225 -8.97 -6.13 -11.94
CA CYS A 225 -10.41 -5.99 -12.19
C CYS A 225 -10.94 -7.14 -13.04
N ASP A 226 -10.23 -7.48 -14.11
CA ASP A 226 -10.62 -8.56 -15.03
C ASP A 226 -10.60 -9.92 -14.32
N ASN A 227 -9.56 -10.19 -13.54
CA ASN A 227 -9.45 -11.39 -12.71
C ASN A 227 -10.61 -11.50 -11.70
N PHE A 228 -10.96 -10.40 -11.02
CA PHE A 228 -12.10 -10.38 -10.09
C PHE A 228 -13.42 -10.65 -10.81
N MET A 229 -13.66 -9.98 -11.92
CA MET A 229 -14.88 -10.16 -12.72
C MET A 229 -15.00 -11.59 -13.25
N GLU A 230 -13.89 -12.20 -13.69
CA GLU A 230 -13.85 -13.60 -14.11
C GLU A 230 -14.19 -14.54 -12.94
N ALA A 231 -13.59 -14.35 -11.78
CA ALA A 231 -13.86 -15.13 -10.58
C ALA A 231 -15.35 -15.03 -10.18
N ALA A 232 -15.90 -13.82 -10.12
CA ALA A 232 -17.32 -13.60 -9.80
C ALA A 232 -18.27 -14.27 -10.79
N SER A 233 -17.94 -14.23 -12.08
CA SER A 233 -18.74 -14.90 -13.12
C SER A 233 -18.68 -16.42 -13.01
N ARG A 234 -17.49 -17.00 -12.83
CA ARG A 234 -17.31 -18.46 -12.84
C ARG A 234 -17.78 -19.14 -11.55
N ILE A 235 -17.58 -18.49 -10.40
CA ILE A 235 -17.89 -19.06 -9.09
C ILE A 235 -19.35 -18.80 -8.73
N LEU A 236 -19.80 -17.55 -8.79
CA LEU A 236 -21.15 -17.15 -8.37
C LEU A 236 -22.17 -17.11 -9.51
N GLY A 237 -21.76 -17.33 -10.76
CA GLY A 237 -22.66 -17.17 -11.92
C GLY A 237 -23.10 -15.71 -12.13
N SER A 238 -22.35 -14.75 -11.61
CA SER A 238 -22.65 -13.32 -11.74
C SER A 238 -22.58 -12.88 -13.20
N ARG A 239 -23.47 -11.99 -13.62
CA ARG A 239 -23.47 -11.45 -14.98
C ARG A 239 -22.49 -10.28 -15.07
N VAL A 240 -21.48 -10.39 -15.94
CA VAL A 240 -20.47 -9.36 -16.17
C VAL A 240 -20.79 -8.56 -17.44
N HIS A 241 -20.72 -7.24 -17.34
CA HIS A 241 -20.76 -6.31 -18.46
C HIS A 241 -19.41 -5.62 -18.58
N GLN A 242 -18.50 -6.24 -19.34
CA GLN A 242 -17.11 -5.79 -19.47
C GLN A 242 -16.98 -4.33 -19.94
N GLU A 243 -17.79 -3.93 -20.95
CA GLU A 243 -17.76 -2.58 -21.49
C GLU A 243 -18.02 -1.48 -20.46
N TYR A 244 -18.88 -1.77 -19.47
CA TYR A 244 -19.24 -0.83 -18.41
C TYR A 244 -18.53 -1.11 -17.08
N SER A 245 -17.70 -2.16 -17.03
CA SER A 245 -17.02 -2.62 -15.81
C SER A 245 -18.01 -2.90 -14.67
N LEU A 246 -19.17 -3.51 -14.99
CA LEU A 246 -20.22 -3.81 -14.02
C LEU A 246 -20.38 -5.31 -13.83
N VAL A 247 -20.48 -5.72 -12.56
CA VAL A 247 -20.86 -7.07 -12.15
C VAL A 247 -22.25 -7.03 -11.51
N TYR A 248 -23.18 -7.82 -12.02
CA TYR A 248 -24.51 -7.97 -11.43
C TYR A 248 -24.60 -9.27 -10.65
N HIS A 249 -24.77 -9.15 -9.35
CA HIS A 249 -25.03 -10.25 -8.45
C HIS A 249 -26.34 -10.02 -7.70
N ARG A 250 -27.26 -11.01 -7.69
CA ARG A 250 -28.61 -10.85 -7.09
C ARG A 250 -29.36 -9.59 -7.57
N SER A 251 -29.16 -9.21 -8.82
CA SER A 251 -29.69 -7.98 -9.46
C SER A 251 -29.09 -6.66 -8.95
N GLU A 252 -28.10 -6.70 -8.06
CA GLU A 252 -27.37 -5.53 -7.57
C GLU A 252 -26.11 -5.31 -8.44
N PRO A 253 -25.88 -4.09 -8.96
CA PRO A 253 -24.69 -3.77 -9.74
C PRO A 253 -23.54 -3.35 -8.83
N THR A 254 -22.35 -3.89 -9.07
CA THR A 254 -21.10 -3.40 -8.51
C THR A 254 -20.21 -2.89 -9.64
N LEU A 255 -19.74 -1.64 -9.57
CA LEU A 255 -18.76 -1.08 -10.47
C LEU A 255 -17.37 -1.59 -10.06
N VAL A 256 -16.64 -2.22 -10.99
CA VAL A 256 -15.28 -2.75 -10.75
C VAL A 256 -14.30 -1.99 -11.63
N ARG A 257 -13.42 -1.15 -11.05
CA ARG A 257 -12.54 -0.26 -11.83
C ARG A 257 -11.12 -0.15 -11.28
N PRO A 258 -10.12 0.14 -12.16
CA PRO A 258 -8.78 0.45 -11.72
C PRO A 258 -8.67 1.90 -11.26
N PHE A 259 -8.09 2.08 -10.06
CA PHE A 259 -7.69 3.35 -9.49
C PHE A 259 -6.25 3.19 -8.96
N PRO A 260 -5.22 3.45 -9.78
CA PRO A 260 -3.84 3.33 -9.33
C PRO A 260 -3.54 4.34 -8.22
N ILE A 261 -3.29 3.85 -7.00
CA ILE A 261 -2.92 4.70 -5.85
C ILE A 261 -1.55 5.33 -6.07
N SER A 262 -1.35 6.50 -5.50
CA SER A 262 -0.10 7.24 -5.63
C SER A 262 0.32 7.87 -4.29
N VAL A 263 1.21 8.84 -4.36
CA VAL A 263 1.80 9.54 -3.23
C VAL A 263 1.48 11.03 -3.26
N ASP A 264 1.67 11.72 -2.14
CA ASP A 264 1.66 13.18 -2.10
C ASP A 264 2.98 13.70 -2.69
N PHE A 265 2.96 13.93 -4.00
CA PHE A 265 4.14 14.34 -4.76
C PHE A 265 4.71 15.66 -4.24
N ASP A 266 3.87 16.66 -4.02
CA ASP A 266 4.31 18.00 -3.65
C ASP A 266 4.93 18.02 -2.24
N GLN A 267 4.36 17.24 -1.30
CA GLN A 267 4.92 17.08 0.04
C GLN A 267 6.29 16.38 -0.01
N ILE A 268 6.41 15.28 -0.75
CA ILE A 268 7.68 14.53 -0.88
C ILE A 268 8.75 15.39 -1.55
N ASP A 269 8.41 16.13 -2.61
CA ASP A 269 9.35 17.03 -3.29
C ASP A 269 9.82 18.16 -2.37
N ALA A 270 8.92 18.73 -1.57
CA ALA A 270 9.24 19.76 -0.58
C ALA A 270 10.14 19.23 0.55
N ASP A 271 9.78 18.08 1.13
CA ASP A 271 10.58 17.44 2.19
C ASP A 271 11.99 17.10 1.69
N ALA A 272 12.09 16.56 0.45
CA ALA A 272 13.36 16.23 -0.18
C ALA A 272 14.32 17.43 -0.36
N ARG A 273 13.78 18.66 -0.40
CA ARG A 273 14.55 19.92 -0.53
C ARG A 273 14.93 20.54 0.80
N SER A 274 14.46 19.99 1.91
CA SER A 274 14.67 20.56 3.24
C SER A 274 16.15 20.55 3.65
N SER A 275 16.54 21.50 4.51
CA SER A 275 17.89 21.52 5.11
C SER A 275 18.10 20.32 6.03
N GLU A 276 17.05 19.87 6.73
CA GLU A 276 17.11 18.70 7.61
C GLU A 276 17.51 17.43 6.85
N VAL A 277 16.93 17.20 5.67
CA VAL A 277 17.30 16.07 4.80
C VAL A 277 18.75 16.25 4.28
N THR A 278 19.17 17.47 3.96
CA THR A 278 20.54 17.73 3.49
C THR A 278 21.57 17.47 4.59
N ASP A 279 21.29 17.88 5.83
CA ASP A 279 22.15 17.63 6.98
C ASP A 279 22.25 16.12 7.29
N GLU A 280 21.11 15.41 7.21
CA GLU A 280 21.05 13.96 7.39
C GLU A 280 21.80 13.21 6.28
N MET A 281 21.76 13.68 5.03
CA MET A 281 22.58 13.15 3.95
C MET A 281 24.08 13.25 4.27
N GLY A 282 24.52 14.39 4.82
CA GLY A 282 25.90 14.59 5.27
C GLY A 282 26.27 13.58 6.36
N ARG A 283 25.45 13.46 7.40
CA ARG A 283 25.65 12.51 8.50
C ARG A 283 25.76 11.06 8.02
N LEU A 284 24.83 10.62 7.18
CA LEU A 284 24.83 9.26 6.63
C LEU A 284 26.02 9.01 5.71
N THR A 285 26.44 10.00 4.93
CA THR A 285 27.63 9.89 4.06
C THR A 285 28.89 9.64 4.86
N ASP A 286 29.07 10.34 5.97
CA ASP A 286 30.23 10.18 6.85
C ASP A 286 30.17 8.88 7.65
N GLU A 287 29.00 8.56 8.23
CA GLU A 287 28.83 7.39 9.10
C GLU A 287 28.97 6.06 8.33
N MET A 288 28.47 6.00 7.09
CA MET A 288 28.50 4.80 6.24
C MET A 288 29.64 4.81 5.22
N ASP A 289 30.55 5.80 5.27
CA ASP A 289 31.65 5.98 4.31
C ASP A 289 31.17 5.92 2.84
N LEU A 290 30.14 6.70 2.50
CA LEU A 290 29.56 6.70 1.16
C LEU A 290 30.26 7.65 0.18
N GLY A 291 31.21 8.47 0.66
CA GLY A 291 31.88 9.49 -0.14
C GLY A 291 32.51 8.94 -1.43
N GLY A 292 32.06 9.42 -2.57
CA GLY A 292 32.57 9.00 -3.89
C GLY A 292 32.18 7.59 -4.33
N LYS A 293 31.36 6.87 -3.57
CA LYS A 293 30.86 5.54 -3.94
C LYS A 293 29.54 5.61 -4.72
N LEU A 294 29.31 4.61 -5.55
CA LEU A 294 28.02 4.37 -6.18
C LEU A 294 27.05 3.81 -5.13
N VAL A 295 25.99 4.54 -4.81
CA VAL A 295 25.01 4.11 -3.80
C VAL A 295 23.79 3.54 -4.50
N GLY A 296 23.46 2.29 -4.18
CA GLY A 296 22.18 1.65 -4.51
C GLY A 296 21.29 1.56 -3.28
N LEU A 297 19.97 1.51 -3.47
CA LEU A 297 18.98 1.52 -2.39
C LEU A 297 17.86 0.50 -2.63
N GLY A 298 17.50 -0.22 -1.57
CA GLY A 298 16.25 -0.97 -1.45
C GLY A 298 15.57 -0.61 -0.14
N ILE A 299 14.29 -0.27 -0.20
CA ILE A 299 13.46 0.01 0.98
C ILE A 299 12.23 -0.88 0.91
N ASP A 300 12.09 -1.82 1.86
CA ASP A 300 10.94 -2.71 1.90
C ASP A 300 10.68 -3.19 3.33
N ARG A 301 9.42 -3.47 3.66
CA ARG A 301 9.18 -4.39 4.77
C ARG A 301 9.80 -5.75 4.44
N ILE A 302 10.30 -6.45 5.43
CA ILE A 302 10.79 -7.83 5.22
C ILE A 302 9.57 -8.71 4.94
N ASP A 303 9.34 -8.96 3.66
CA ASP A 303 8.18 -9.68 3.13
C ASP A 303 8.62 -10.48 1.90
N TYR A 304 8.18 -11.74 1.82
CA TYR A 304 8.56 -12.64 0.73
C TYR A 304 8.09 -12.16 -0.66
N THR A 305 7.08 -11.30 -0.70
CA THR A 305 6.62 -10.69 -1.96
C THR A 305 7.60 -9.65 -2.53
N LYS A 306 8.54 -9.15 -1.74
CA LYS A 306 9.43 -8.03 -2.13
C LYS A 306 10.70 -8.45 -2.88
N GLY A 307 10.97 -9.77 -2.97
CA GLY A 307 12.08 -10.28 -3.76
C GLY A 307 13.47 -9.88 -3.23
N ILE A 308 13.60 -9.62 -1.93
CA ILE A 308 14.88 -9.21 -1.31
C ILE A 308 16.01 -10.25 -1.55
N PRO A 309 15.76 -11.57 -1.39
CA PRO A 309 16.77 -12.58 -1.72
C PRO A 309 17.27 -12.53 -3.17
N HIS A 310 16.37 -12.26 -4.13
CA HIS A 310 16.73 -12.13 -5.55
C HIS A 310 17.62 -10.91 -5.79
N ARG A 311 17.30 -9.79 -5.13
CA ARG A 311 18.09 -8.55 -5.17
C ARG A 311 19.51 -8.77 -4.63
N ILE A 312 19.65 -9.42 -3.47
CA ILE A 312 20.95 -9.71 -2.87
C ILE A 312 21.80 -10.59 -3.81
N ARG A 313 21.22 -11.63 -4.40
CA ARG A 313 21.91 -12.48 -5.39
C ARG A 313 22.33 -11.68 -6.63
N ALA A 314 21.48 -10.78 -7.13
CA ALA A 314 21.80 -9.92 -8.27
C ALA A 314 22.96 -8.96 -7.97
N ILE A 315 23.05 -8.43 -6.75
CA ILE A 315 24.19 -7.60 -6.32
C ILE A 315 25.48 -8.43 -6.28
N GLY A 316 25.43 -9.64 -5.73
CA GLY A 316 26.57 -10.56 -5.75
C GLY A 316 27.02 -10.88 -7.18
N ARG A 317 26.06 -11.16 -8.07
CA ARG A 317 26.35 -11.44 -9.49
C ARG A 317 26.89 -10.21 -10.23
N PHE A 318 26.39 -9.00 -9.92
CA PHE A 318 26.93 -7.74 -10.43
C PHE A 318 28.42 -7.58 -10.07
N LEU A 319 28.81 -7.84 -8.84
CA LEU A 319 30.20 -7.74 -8.40
C LEU A 319 31.09 -8.82 -9.01
N GLU A 320 30.55 -10.00 -9.36
CA GLU A 320 31.30 -11.02 -10.13
C GLU A 320 31.57 -10.56 -11.57
N PHE A 321 30.59 -9.97 -12.24
CA PHE A 321 30.73 -9.52 -13.63
C PHE A 321 31.51 -8.22 -13.74
N HIS A 322 31.45 -7.36 -12.73
CA HIS A 322 32.02 -6.03 -12.70
C HIS A 322 32.90 -5.81 -11.46
N PRO A 323 34.02 -6.52 -11.33
CA PRO A 323 34.91 -6.45 -10.15
C PRO A 323 35.52 -5.06 -9.93
N GLU A 324 35.49 -4.17 -10.92
CA GLU A 324 35.88 -2.75 -10.81
C GLU A 324 35.03 -1.96 -9.82
N TYR A 325 33.83 -2.45 -9.46
CA TYR A 325 32.95 -1.83 -8.45
C TYR A 325 33.19 -2.31 -7.03
N ILE A 326 34.05 -3.32 -6.82
CA ILE A 326 34.50 -3.75 -5.48
C ILE A 326 35.18 -2.57 -4.78
N GLY A 327 34.71 -2.21 -3.58
CA GLY A 327 35.16 -1.04 -2.83
C GLY A 327 34.60 0.29 -3.32
N ARG A 328 33.84 0.32 -4.43
CA ARG A 328 33.31 1.54 -5.08
C ARG A 328 31.80 1.63 -5.12
N MET A 329 31.10 0.55 -4.80
CA MET A 329 29.64 0.53 -4.69
C MET A 329 29.23 0.12 -3.29
N VAL A 330 28.15 0.72 -2.79
CA VAL A 330 27.46 0.29 -1.56
C VAL A 330 25.98 0.17 -1.88
N PHE A 331 25.39 -0.96 -1.56
CA PHE A 331 23.96 -1.13 -1.62
C PHE A 331 23.38 -1.06 -0.19
N ILE A 332 22.43 -0.16 0.04
CA ILE A 332 21.75 -0.03 1.33
C ILE A 332 20.40 -0.74 1.23
N GLN A 333 20.23 -1.79 2.03
CA GLN A 333 18.95 -2.47 2.20
C GLN A 333 18.34 -2.05 3.52
N ALA A 334 17.39 -1.13 3.46
CA ALA A 334 16.59 -0.71 4.61
C ALA A 334 15.25 -1.46 4.66
N GLY A 335 14.82 -1.82 5.87
CA GLY A 335 13.52 -2.44 5.99
C GLY A 335 13.25 -3.06 7.34
N VAL A 336 12.02 -2.95 7.80
CA VAL A 336 11.57 -3.43 9.10
C VAL A 336 10.98 -4.83 9.00
N MET A 337 11.26 -5.64 10.01
CA MET A 337 10.60 -6.94 10.19
C MET A 337 9.10 -6.75 10.32
N SER A 338 8.34 -7.57 9.62
CA SER A 338 6.88 -7.58 9.71
C SER A 338 6.36 -8.99 9.93
N ARG A 339 5.22 -9.12 10.61
CA ARG A 339 4.49 -10.39 10.76
C ARG A 339 5.36 -11.57 11.28
N ILE A 340 6.24 -11.29 12.22
CA ILE A 340 7.21 -12.24 12.79
C ILE A 340 6.56 -13.51 13.39
N ASN A 341 5.26 -13.47 13.68
CA ASN A 341 4.50 -14.63 14.18
C ASN A 341 4.17 -15.64 13.07
N ILE A 342 4.42 -15.33 11.80
CA ILE A 342 4.18 -16.22 10.67
C ILE A 342 5.50 -16.85 10.23
N ASN A 343 5.57 -18.18 10.21
CA ASN A 343 6.79 -18.95 9.94
C ASN A 343 7.50 -18.57 8.62
N ALA A 344 6.73 -18.31 7.55
CA ALA A 344 7.30 -17.90 6.26
C ALA A 344 8.15 -16.62 6.33
N TYR A 345 7.80 -15.68 7.22
CA TYR A 345 8.56 -14.45 7.42
C TYR A 345 9.84 -14.68 8.23
N GLN A 346 9.81 -15.60 9.21
CA GLN A 346 11.01 -15.99 9.95
C GLN A 346 12.04 -16.67 9.04
N GLN A 347 11.59 -17.63 8.22
CA GLN A 347 12.43 -18.30 7.22
C GLN A 347 13.02 -17.32 6.20
N LEU A 348 12.24 -16.33 5.78
CA LEU A 348 12.73 -15.27 4.90
C LEU A 348 13.87 -14.45 5.55
N ALA A 349 13.71 -14.08 6.82
CA ALA A 349 14.73 -13.33 7.55
C ALA A 349 16.04 -14.12 7.64
N GLU A 350 15.99 -15.39 8.02
CA GLU A 350 17.15 -16.29 8.06
C GLU A 350 17.82 -16.43 6.67
N GLN A 351 17.02 -16.54 5.60
CA GLN A 351 17.52 -16.57 4.24
C GLN A 351 18.24 -15.28 3.84
N ILE A 352 17.68 -14.13 4.22
CA ILE A 352 18.29 -12.80 3.96
C ILE A 352 19.62 -12.71 4.67
N GLU A 353 19.71 -13.04 5.96
CA GLU A 353 20.94 -13.01 6.75
C GLU A 353 22.02 -13.92 6.13
N THR A 354 21.66 -15.15 5.79
CA THR A 354 22.58 -16.09 5.12
C THR A 354 23.15 -15.53 3.81
N LEU A 355 22.31 -14.94 2.97
CA LEU A 355 22.74 -14.36 1.69
C LEU A 355 23.58 -13.09 1.88
N LEU A 356 23.30 -12.29 2.90
CA LEU A 356 24.11 -11.12 3.25
C LEU A 356 25.52 -11.55 3.72
N GLU A 357 25.61 -12.58 4.58
CA GLU A 357 26.88 -13.14 5.01
C GLU A 357 27.69 -13.71 3.83
N GLU A 358 27.03 -14.41 2.91
CA GLU A 358 27.67 -14.96 1.71
C GLU A 358 28.23 -13.85 0.82
N VAL A 359 27.43 -12.83 0.47
CA VAL A 359 27.87 -11.76 -0.44
C VAL A 359 28.88 -10.84 0.23
N ASN A 360 28.65 -10.42 1.48
CA ASN A 360 29.57 -9.57 2.22
C ASN A 360 30.89 -10.30 2.57
N GLY A 361 30.80 -11.57 2.93
CA GLY A 361 32.01 -12.39 3.20
C GLY A 361 32.87 -12.67 1.96
N ARG A 362 32.23 -12.78 0.78
CA ARG A 362 32.94 -13.04 -0.48
C ARG A 362 33.62 -11.81 -1.06
N PHE A 363 32.99 -10.64 -1.00
CA PHE A 363 33.45 -9.42 -1.68
C PHE A 363 33.96 -8.35 -0.71
N GLY A 364 33.52 -8.39 0.55
CA GLY A 364 33.87 -7.40 1.56
C GLY A 364 35.36 -7.37 1.91
N THR A 365 35.78 -6.27 2.50
CA THR A 365 37.10 -6.05 3.05
C THR A 365 37.00 -5.60 4.50
N ASP A 366 38.11 -5.45 5.21
CA ASP A 366 38.11 -5.01 6.60
C ASP A 366 37.38 -3.66 6.83
N ASN A 367 37.35 -2.80 5.80
CA ASN A 367 36.81 -1.45 5.90
C ASN A 367 35.63 -1.18 4.95
N TRP A 368 35.14 -2.18 4.21
CA TRP A 368 34.07 -2.01 3.24
C TRP A 368 33.23 -3.28 3.10
N GLN A 369 31.89 -3.09 3.07
CA GLN A 369 30.94 -4.13 2.73
C GLN A 369 30.07 -3.70 1.54
N PRO A 370 29.81 -4.62 0.59
CA PRO A 370 28.95 -4.32 -0.56
C PRO A 370 27.50 -4.03 -0.20
N ILE A 371 26.97 -4.65 0.86
CA ILE A 371 25.59 -4.48 1.30
C ILE A 371 25.54 -4.06 2.76
N ILE A 372 24.98 -2.89 3.02
CA ILE A 372 24.66 -2.43 4.38
C ILE A 372 23.20 -2.76 4.63
N TYR A 373 22.92 -3.58 5.64
CA TYR A 373 21.57 -3.99 6.02
C TYR A 373 21.10 -3.26 7.27
N ILE A 374 19.94 -2.61 7.19
CA ILE A 374 19.33 -1.83 8.28
C ILE A 374 17.93 -2.40 8.59
N PRO A 375 17.84 -3.43 9.46
CA PRO A 375 16.59 -4.14 9.75
C PRO A 375 15.72 -3.42 10.81
N THR A 376 15.73 -2.08 10.83
CA THR A 376 15.01 -1.27 11.82
C THR A 376 14.10 -0.26 11.13
N ASP A 377 13.10 0.21 11.88
CA ASP A 377 12.29 1.33 11.44
C ASP A 377 13.14 2.61 11.44
N LEU A 378 13.06 3.36 10.35
CA LEU A 378 13.86 4.57 10.16
C LEU A 378 12.94 5.80 10.13
N PRO A 379 13.35 6.91 10.72
CA PRO A 379 12.64 8.18 10.60
C PRO A 379 12.47 8.59 9.13
N ASN A 380 11.39 9.31 8.82
CA ASN A 380 11.10 9.74 7.46
C ASN A 380 12.22 10.60 6.85
N VAL A 381 12.86 11.45 7.65
CA VAL A 381 14.02 12.26 7.23
C VAL A 381 15.19 11.38 6.77
N THR A 382 15.47 10.30 7.50
CA THR A 382 16.53 9.32 7.15
C THR A 382 16.17 8.55 5.87
N LEU A 383 14.93 8.09 5.73
CA LEU A 383 14.45 7.44 4.50
C LEU A 383 14.53 8.38 3.30
N MET A 384 14.20 9.65 3.49
CA MET A 384 14.30 10.67 2.45
C MET A 384 15.76 10.93 2.07
N ALA A 385 16.66 11.06 3.05
CA ALA A 385 18.10 11.22 2.81
C ALA A 385 18.69 10.04 2.04
N LEU A 386 18.31 8.79 2.38
CA LEU A 386 18.73 7.59 1.64
C LEU A 386 18.25 7.61 0.19
N ARG A 387 16.98 8.00 -0.08
CA ARG A 387 16.47 8.15 -1.46
C ARG A 387 17.25 9.19 -2.24
N ARG A 388 17.65 10.29 -1.60
CA ARG A 388 18.43 11.37 -2.21
C ARG A 388 19.90 10.97 -2.47
N LEU A 389 20.53 10.20 -1.59
CA LEU A 389 21.89 9.70 -1.75
C LEU A 389 22.01 8.63 -2.84
N ALA A 390 20.93 7.86 -3.06
CA ALA A 390 20.97 6.72 -3.97
C ALA A 390 21.03 7.13 -5.45
N ARG A 391 22.06 6.67 -6.16
CA ARG A 391 22.15 6.76 -7.63
C ARG A 391 21.08 5.92 -8.29
N PHE A 392 20.76 4.76 -7.72
CA PHE A 392 19.67 3.92 -8.21
C PHE A 392 18.89 3.31 -7.05
N CYS A 393 17.57 3.15 -7.27
CA CYS A 393 16.70 2.46 -6.35
C CYS A 393 16.16 1.19 -7.01
N VAL A 394 16.11 0.11 -6.24
CA VAL A 394 15.64 -1.20 -6.70
C VAL A 394 14.34 -1.58 -6.04
N VAL A 395 13.31 -1.79 -6.84
CA VAL A 395 12.03 -2.37 -6.45
C VAL A 395 11.87 -3.71 -7.15
N SER A 396 12.17 -4.79 -6.44
CA SER A 396 12.23 -6.15 -6.98
C SER A 396 11.07 -7.05 -6.59
N SER A 397 9.90 -6.46 -6.28
CA SER A 397 8.75 -7.25 -5.84
C SER A 397 8.44 -8.40 -6.82
N LEU A 398 8.16 -9.57 -6.28
CA LEU A 398 7.78 -10.76 -7.05
C LEU A 398 6.31 -10.68 -7.49
N HIS A 399 5.49 -9.99 -6.72
CA HIS A 399 4.13 -9.56 -7.05
C HIS A 399 3.71 -8.47 -6.07
N ASP A 400 3.13 -7.38 -6.57
CA ASP A 400 2.72 -6.24 -5.74
C ASP A 400 1.54 -5.50 -6.38
N GLY A 401 0.58 -5.07 -5.60
CA GLY A 401 -0.57 -4.32 -6.10
C GLY A 401 -0.18 -3.00 -6.76
N MET A 402 0.73 -2.25 -6.14
CA MET A 402 1.26 -0.98 -6.68
C MET A 402 2.76 -0.85 -6.46
N ASN A 403 3.23 -0.77 -5.25
CA ASN A 403 4.55 -0.38 -4.74
C ASN A 403 4.78 1.14 -4.73
N LEU A 404 4.45 1.75 -3.59
CA LEU A 404 4.60 3.21 -3.42
C LEU A 404 6.07 3.64 -3.27
N VAL A 405 6.98 2.76 -2.83
CA VAL A 405 8.42 3.09 -2.71
C VAL A 405 9.01 3.54 -4.06
N ALA A 406 8.56 2.93 -5.17
CA ALA A 406 8.96 3.35 -6.51
C ALA A 406 8.54 4.80 -6.79
N LYS A 407 7.29 5.15 -6.45
CA LYS A 407 6.75 6.52 -6.64
C LYS A 407 7.38 7.52 -5.67
N GLU A 408 7.63 7.12 -4.42
CA GLU A 408 8.33 7.94 -3.42
C GLU A 408 9.76 8.25 -3.83
N TYR A 409 10.50 7.25 -4.36
CA TYR A 409 11.83 7.49 -4.90
C TYR A 409 11.80 8.50 -6.04
N VAL A 410 10.94 8.31 -7.02
CA VAL A 410 10.78 9.22 -8.15
C VAL A 410 10.42 10.63 -7.69
N ALA A 411 9.46 10.78 -6.78
CA ALA A 411 9.05 12.08 -6.26
C ALA A 411 10.19 12.80 -5.51
N SER A 412 11.04 12.07 -4.77
CA SER A 412 12.15 12.63 -3.99
C SER A 412 13.33 13.13 -4.85
N ARG A 413 13.42 12.71 -6.13
CA ARG A 413 14.55 13.02 -7.02
C ARG A 413 14.35 14.34 -7.78
N PHE A 414 14.19 15.45 -7.06
CA PHE A 414 14.03 16.78 -7.67
C PHE A 414 15.27 17.24 -8.49
N ASP A 415 16.41 16.60 -8.25
CA ASP A 415 17.64 16.77 -9.03
C ASP A 415 17.63 16.03 -10.37
N GLU A 416 16.62 15.18 -10.60
CA GLU A 416 16.45 14.34 -11.79
C GLU A 416 17.66 13.42 -12.06
N ASP A 417 18.51 13.17 -11.06
CA ASP A 417 19.74 12.39 -11.17
C ASP A 417 19.65 11.04 -10.44
N GLY A 418 18.74 10.19 -10.89
CA GLY A 418 18.53 8.86 -10.32
C GLY A 418 17.99 7.86 -11.33
N VAL A 419 18.14 6.57 -11.04
CA VAL A 419 17.64 5.48 -11.87
C VAL A 419 16.71 4.60 -11.03
N LEU A 420 15.52 4.30 -11.53
CA LEU A 420 14.62 3.31 -10.94
C LEU A 420 14.81 1.97 -11.68
N ILE A 421 15.16 0.91 -10.95
CA ILE A 421 15.13 -0.47 -11.42
C ILE A 421 13.86 -1.10 -10.84
N LEU A 422 12.93 -1.52 -11.70
CA LEU A 422 11.57 -1.86 -11.30
C LEU A 422 11.15 -3.22 -11.84
N SER A 423 10.57 -4.03 -10.98
CA SER A 423 9.94 -5.30 -11.36
C SER A 423 8.68 -5.06 -12.20
N PRO A 424 8.48 -5.81 -13.32
CA PRO A 424 7.24 -5.76 -14.11
C PRO A 424 6.02 -6.27 -13.34
N PHE A 425 6.24 -6.93 -12.21
CA PHE A 425 5.18 -7.56 -11.40
C PHE A 425 4.59 -6.60 -10.35
N THR A 426 4.86 -5.30 -10.48
CA THR A 426 4.27 -4.24 -9.65
C THR A 426 3.26 -3.41 -10.45
N GLY A 427 2.19 -2.94 -9.81
CA GLY A 427 1.27 -2.00 -10.44
C GLY A 427 1.98 -0.71 -10.91
N ALA A 428 3.02 -0.28 -10.21
CA ALA A 428 3.81 0.90 -10.57
C ALA A 428 4.49 0.78 -11.94
N ALA A 429 4.81 -0.43 -12.41
CA ALA A 429 5.42 -0.66 -13.72
C ALA A 429 4.50 -0.26 -14.89
N HIS A 430 3.17 -0.24 -14.69
CA HIS A 430 2.21 0.20 -15.69
C HIS A 430 2.22 1.72 -15.89
N GLU A 431 2.74 2.49 -14.94
CA GLU A 431 2.81 3.94 -14.99
C GLU A 431 4.25 4.46 -15.21
N LEU A 432 5.25 3.82 -14.58
CA LEU A 432 6.65 4.26 -14.60
C LEU A 432 7.45 3.54 -15.69
N THR A 433 7.03 3.72 -16.94
CA THR A 433 7.56 3.00 -18.11
C THR A 433 9.01 3.35 -18.45
N GLU A 434 9.52 4.49 -17.97
CA GLU A 434 10.90 4.91 -18.15
C GLU A 434 11.88 4.29 -17.11
N ALA A 435 11.39 3.47 -16.18
CA ALA A 435 12.22 2.67 -15.31
C ALA A 435 12.98 1.59 -16.10
N LEU A 436 14.12 1.12 -15.56
CA LEU A 436 14.76 -0.10 -16.05
C LEU A 436 13.93 -1.30 -15.57
N ILE A 437 13.14 -1.86 -16.48
CA ILE A 437 12.26 -3.00 -16.14
C ILE A 437 13.08 -4.29 -16.13
N VAL A 438 13.03 -5.02 -15.01
CA VAL A 438 13.79 -6.26 -14.83
C VAL A 438 12.96 -7.35 -14.16
N ASN A 439 13.01 -8.56 -14.71
CA ASN A 439 12.42 -9.72 -14.05
C ASN A 439 13.31 -10.16 -12.88
N PRO A 440 12.85 -10.09 -11.60
CA PRO A 440 13.65 -10.44 -10.43
C PRO A 440 14.17 -11.88 -10.42
N TYR A 441 13.50 -12.79 -11.11
CA TYR A 441 13.90 -14.19 -11.22
C TYR A 441 15.08 -14.41 -12.18
N ALA A 442 15.38 -13.44 -13.04
CA ALA A 442 16.48 -13.50 -14.01
C ALA A 442 17.73 -12.79 -13.44
N VAL A 443 18.47 -13.46 -12.56
CA VAL A 443 19.57 -12.88 -11.75
C VAL A 443 20.64 -12.20 -12.61
N GLU A 444 21.03 -12.79 -13.73
CA GLU A 444 22.02 -12.22 -14.66
C GLU A 444 21.51 -10.92 -15.31
N GLN A 445 20.27 -10.91 -15.80
CA GLN A 445 19.67 -9.70 -16.38
C GLN A 445 19.49 -8.61 -15.32
N PHE A 446 19.23 -9.01 -14.09
CA PHE A 446 19.13 -8.08 -12.98
C PHE A 446 20.49 -7.44 -12.64
N ALA A 447 21.58 -8.23 -12.64
CA ALA A 447 22.93 -7.73 -12.47
C ALA A 447 23.31 -6.75 -13.59
N GLU A 448 22.97 -7.06 -14.85
CA GLU A 448 23.17 -6.16 -15.98
C GLU A 448 22.35 -4.85 -15.86
N ALA A 449 21.14 -4.90 -15.33
CA ALA A 449 20.35 -3.68 -15.08
C ALA A 449 21.00 -2.79 -14.01
N ILE A 450 21.63 -3.37 -12.97
CA ILE A 450 22.43 -2.63 -11.99
C ILE A 450 23.62 -1.96 -12.69
N TYR A 451 24.32 -2.67 -13.58
CA TYR A 451 25.41 -2.10 -14.37
C TYR A 451 24.94 -0.95 -15.26
N HIS A 452 23.83 -1.13 -15.98
CA HIS A 452 23.25 -0.06 -16.82
C HIS A 452 22.94 1.17 -15.97
N ALA A 453 22.37 1.00 -14.76
CA ALA A 453 22.11 2.12 -13.87
C ALA A 453 23.40 2.82 -13.40
N ALA A 454 24.48 2.06 -13.21
CA ALA A 454 25.77 2.58 -12.78
C ALA A 454 26.44 3.45 -13.87
N VAL A 455 26.36 3.03 -15.13
CA VAL A 455 27.04 3.69 -16.27
C VAL A 455 26.13 4.61 -17.11
N MET A 456 24.84 4.69 -16.79
CA MET A 456 23.86 5.51 -17.55
C MET A 456 24.30 6.96 -17.64
N PRO A 457 24.35 7.56 -18.85
CA PRO A 457 24.72 8.97 -19.02
C PRO A 457 23.79 9.91 -18.24
N ALA A 458 24.32 11.03 -17.77
CA ALA A 458 23.56 12.00 -16.98
C ALA A 458 22.33 12.57 -17.71
N GLU A 459 22.45 12.75 -19.01
CA GLU A 459 21.35 13.22 -19.88
C GLU A 459 20.18 12.20 -19.89
N GLU A 460 20.50 10.90 -20.11
CA GLU A 460 19.49 9.84 -20.12
C GLU A 460 18.83 9.68 -18.75
N ARG A 461 19.60 9.75 -17.64
CA ARG A 461 19.04 9.70 -16.29
C ARG A 461 18.03 10.84 -16.06
N ARG A 462 18.40 12.05 -16.51
CA ARG A 462 17.55 13.23 -16.36
C ARG A 462 16.25 13.09 -17.15
N ASP A 463 16.34 12.68 -18.42
CA ASP A 463 15.18 12.55 -19.29
C ASP A 463 14.19 11.51 -18.74
N ARG A 464 14.69 10.32 -18.34
CA ARG A 464 13.88 9.27 -17.78
C ARG A 464 13.25 9.69 -16.44
N MET A 465 14.02 10.29 -15.55
CA MET A 465 13.54 10.72 -14.24
C MET A 465 12.52 11.85 -14.36
N ALA A 466 12.74 12.84 -15.21
CA ALA A 466 11.81 13.93 -15.48
C ALA A 466 10.47 13.39 -16.00
N ALA A 467 10.50 12.43 -16.92
CA ALA A 467 9.28 11.81 -17.45
C ALA A 467 8.50 11.05 -16.35
N MET A 468 9.19 10.22 -15.53
CA MET A 468 8.54 9.52 -14.42
C MET A 468 8.00 10.48 -13.35
N ARG A 469 8.72 11.56 -13.03
CA ARG A 469 8.26 12.60 -12.08
C ARG A 469 6.98 13.26 -12.57
N ALA A 470 6.89 13.60 -13.87
CA ALA A 470 5.68 14.18 -14.47
C ALA A 470 4.46 13.22 -14.30
N VAL A 471 4.66 11.92 -14.50
CA VAL A 471 3.61 10.91 -14.31
C VAL A 471 3.14 10.84 -12.85
N VAL A 472 4.07 10.80 -11.87
CA VAL A 472 3.71 10.73 -10.45
C VAL A 472 3.02 12.02 -9.98
N GLN A 473 3.47 13.18 -10.47
CA GLN A 473 2.87 14.48 -10.16
C GLN A 473 1.44 14.59 -10.71
N GLU A 474 1.23 14.18 -11.96
CA GLU A 474 -0.10 14.19 -12.59
C GLU A 474 -1.05 13.20 -11.90
N ASN A 475 -0.58 11.99 -11.60
CA ASN A 475 -1.35 10.91 -10.98
C ASN A 475 -1.06 10.81 -9.47
N ASN A 476 -1.15 11.94 -8.75
CA ASN A 476 -0.88 11.99 -7.32
C ASN A 476 -2.04 11.43 -6.47
N ILE A 477 -1.85 11.42 -5.16
CA ILE A 477 -2.80 10.85 -4.20
C ILE A 477 -4.16 11.55 -4.22
N TYR A 478 -4.19 12.87 -4.44
CA TYR A 478 -5.43 13.65 -4.48
C TYR A 478 -6.29 13.28 -5.69
N LYS A 479 -5.67 12.96 -6.84
CA LYS A 479 -6.37 12.45 -8.03
C LYS A 479 -6.99 11.09 -7.77
N TRP A 480 -6.26 10.19 -7.10
CA TRP A 480 -6.74 8.87 -6.71
C TRP A 480 -7.97 8.97 -5.79
N ALA A 481 -7.87 9.76 -4.71
CA ALA A 481 -8.96 9.96 -3.77
C ALA A 481 -10.19 10.58 -4.44
N ALA A 482 -9.98 11.60 -5.29
CA ALA A 482 -11.05 12.28 -6.02
C ALA A 482 -11.81 11.33 -6.94
N ARG A 483 -11.11 10.55 -7.75
CA ARG A 483 -11.72 9.61 -8.71
C ARG A 483 -12.50 8.51 -8.00
N SER A 484 -11.90 7.91 -6.97
CA SER A 484 -12.54 6.85 -6.18
C SER A 484 -13.83 7.36 -5.52
N LEU A 485 -13.79 8.54 -4.90
CA LEU A 485 -14.96 9.12 -4.23
C LEU A 485 -16.07 9.49 -5.23
N VAL A 486 -15.72 10.12 -6.36
CA VAL A 486 -16.70 10.51 -7.38
C VAL A 486 -17.40 9.29 -7.95
N ASP A 487 -16.66 8.27 -8.36
CA ASP A 487 -17.24 7.06 -8.94
C ASP A 487 -18.12 6.34 -7.91
N MET A 488 -17.68 6.20 -6.66
CA MET A 488 -18.47 5.62 -5.57
C MET A 488 -19.80 6.36 -5.37
N MET A 489 -19.75 7.70 -5.24
CA MET A 489 -20.96 8.52 -5.02
C MET A 489 -21.92 8.49 -6.21
N GLN A 490 -21.40 8.54 -7.43
CA GLN A 490 -22.24 8.55 -8.63
C GLN A 490 -22.96 7.22 -8.84
N VAL A 491 -22.25 6.10 -8.67
CA VAL A 491 -22.84 4.76 -8.83
C VAL A 491 -23.84 4.49 -7.72
N GLY A 492 -23.48 4.77 -6.47
CA GLY A 492 -24.35 4.56 -5.33
C GLY A 492 -25.66 5.35 -5.44
N ARG A 493 -25.60 6.63 -5.84
CA ARG A 493 -26.80 7.46 -6.05
C ARG A 493 -27.66 6.97 -7.21
N ARG A 494 -27.05 6.44 -8.29
CA ARG A 494 -27.81 5.89 -9.43
C ARG A 494 -28.56 4.62 -9.05
N ALA A 495 -27.93 3.75 -8.30
CA ALA A 495 -28.53 2.49 -7.84
C ALA A 495 -29.76 2.72 -6.94
N ARG A 496 -29.83 3.85 -6.22
CA ARG A 496 -30.89 4.20 -5.27
C ARG A 496 -31.96 5.16 -5.82
N ARG A 497 -31.83 5.60 -7.07
CA ARG A 497 -32.91 6.37 -7.70
C ARG A 497 -34.10 5.44 -7.96
N PRO A 498 -35.31 5.80 -7.52
CA PRO A 498 -36.47 5.03 -7.85
C PRO A 498 -36.59 4.95 -9.38
N ILE A 499 -36.78 3.74 -9.91
CA ILE A 499 -37.10 3.54 -11.33
C ILE A 499 -38.38 4.33 -11.58
N ARG A 500 -38.27 5.46 -12.28
CA ARG A 500 -39.46 6.15 -12.75
C ARG A 500 -40.16 5.18 -13.69
N SER A 501 -41.27 4.60 -13.21
CA SER A 501 -42.21 3.88 -14.06
C SER A 501 -42.69 4.84 -15.17
N PHE A 502 -42.28 4.56 -16.39
CA PHE A 502 -42.84 5.18 -17.58
C PHE A 502 -44.22 4.62 -17.86
#